data_8d44cfd0692de6b01b2b382a81715ebb
#
_entry.id   8d44cfd0692de6b01b2b382a81715ebb
#
_cell.length_a   1.000
_cell.length_b   1.000
_cell.length_c   1.000
_cell.angle_alpha   90.00
_cell.angle_beta   90.00
_cell.angle_gamma   90.00
#
_symmetry.space_group_name_H-M   'P 1'
#
loop_
_entity.id
_entity.type
_entity.pdbx_description
1 polymer ?
#
loop_
_entity_poly.entity_id
_entity_poly.type
_entity_poly.pdbx_seq_one_letter_code
_entity_poly.pdbx_strand_id
1 'polypeptide(L)'
;METARRDEDLAHLLSQAERRVTERLSAALEAEGLTLAQWRVLSLLSDGAGHPMSEAAEFAMLPAPSLTKVVDRMVSLNLVYRRPDLRDRRRVLIYSAARGRRLYQRLARALGPAVRVLGDMADGQDAAQLARLLLRILERPQ
;
A
#
# COMPACT_ATOMS: atom_id res chain seq x y z
N MET A 1 -30.52 -10.27 16.16
CA MET A 1 -29.76 -11.50 15.85
C MET A 1 -29.37 -11.58 14.38
N GLU A 2 -30.23 -11.32 13.45
CA GLU A 2 -29.95 -11.36 12.01
C GLU A 2 -28.93 -10.30 11.55
N THR A 3 -28.96 -9.11 12.11
CA THR A 3 -28.01 -8.03 11.80
C THR A 3 -26.59 -8.36 12.27
N ALA A 4 -26.44 -8.87 13.50
CA ALA A 4 -25.14 -9.27 14.04
C ALA A 4 -24.49 -10.39 13.23
N ARG A 5 -25.27 -11.34 12.75
CA ARG A 5 -24.78 -12.45 11.91
C ARG A 5 -24.32 -11.94 10.54
N ARG A 6 -25.02 -10.97 9.95
CA ARG A 6 -24.61 -10.31 8.70
C ARG A 6 -23.31 -9.53 8.85
N ASP A 7 -23.12 -8.86 9.99
CA ASP A 7 -21.92 -8.10 10.26
C ASP A 7 -20.70 -9.02 10.45
N GLU A 8 -20.86 -10.15 11.13
CA GLU A 8 -19.83 -11.19 11.25
C GLU A 8 -19.48 -11.82 9.89
N ASP A 9 -20.49 -12.12 9.08
CA ASP A 9 -20.30 -12.65 7.72
C ASP A 9 -19.54 -11.64 6.83
N LEU A 10 -19.86 -10.35 6.94
CA LEU A 10 -19.21 -9.30 6.17
C LEU A 10 -17.74 -9.10 6.59
N ALA A 11 -17.46 -9.09 7.89
CA ALA A 11 -16.11 -9.00 8.41
C ALA A 11 -15.25 -10.19 7.93
N HIS A 12 -15.84 -11.38 7.94
CA HIS A 12 -15.16 -12.59 7.45
C HIS A 12 -14.87 -12.51 5.94
N LEU A 13 -15.82 -12.06 5.14
CA LEU A 13 -15.65 -11.87 3.70
C LEU A 13 -14.56 -10.83 3.39
N LEU A 14 -14.53 -9.72 4.11
CA LEU A 14 -13.47 -8.71 3.97
C LEU A 14 -12.09 -9.30 4.27
N SER A 15 -11.97 -10.09 5.34
CA SER A 15 -10.72 -10.75 5.71
C SER A 15 -10.27 -11.74 4.65
N GLN A 16 -11.19 -12.53 4.10
CA GLN A 16 -10.88 -13.47 3.01
C GLN A 16 -10.47 -12.74 1.72
N ALA A 17 -11.17 -11.66 1.37
CA ALA A 17 -10.87 -10.87 0.18
C ALA A 17 -9.49 -10.20 0.31
N GLU A 18 -9.18 -9.59 1.46
CA GLU A 18 -7.89 -8.98 1.75
C GLU A 18 -6.77 -10.01 1.62
N ARG A 19 -6.92 -11.16 2.24
CA ARG A 19 -5.93 -12.24 2.18
C ARG A 19 -5.66 -12.68 0.74
N ARG A 20 -6.69 -12.89 -0.05
CA ARG A 20 -6.56 -13.32 -1.45
C ARG A 20 -5.85 -12.28 -2.31
N VAL A 21 -6.22 -11.00 -2.15
CA VAL A 21 -5.56 -9.89 -2.86
C VAL A 21 -4.10 -9.77 -2.46
N THR A 22 -3.81 -9.82 -1.16
CA THR A 22 -2.45 -9.72 -0.62
C THR A 22 -1.57 -10.88 -1.09
N GLU A 23 -2.06 -12.11 -1.08
CA GLU A 23 -1.32 -13.28 -1.57
C GLU A 23 -0.96 -13.15 -3.06
N ARG A 24 -1.89 -12.75 -3.89
CA ARG A 24 -1.65 -12.56 -5.33
C ARG A 24 -0.68 -11.42 -5.61
N LEU A 25 -0.84 -10.30 -4.91
CA LEU A 25 0.04 -9.16 -5.05
C LEU A 25 1.47 -9.50 -4.60
N SER A 26 1.59 -10.17 -3.45
CA SER A 26 2.89 -10.61 -2.92
C SER A 26 3.60 -11.58 -3.86
N ALA A 27 2.89 -12.54 -4.44
CA ALA A 27 3.46 -13.48 -5.40
C ALA A 27 3.97 -12.78 -6.66
N ALA A 28 3.22 -11.82 -7.19
CA ALA A 28 3.63 -11.04 -8.35
C ALA A 28 4.84 -10.13 -8.06
N LEU A 29 4.91 -9.55 -6.86
CA LEU A 29 6.03 -8.73 -6.42
C LEU A 29 7.29 -9.56 -6.16
N GLU A 30 7.15 -10.75 -5.59
CA GLU A 30 8.26 -11.67 -5.34
C GLU A 30 8.97 -12.06 -6.64
N ALA A 31 8.23 -12.27 -7.72
CA ALA A 31 8.77 -12.51 -9.06
C ALA A 31 9.65 -11.33 -9.56
N GLU A 32 9.42 -10.13 -9.07
CA GLU A 32 10.17 -8.91 -9.38
C GLU A 32 11.22 -8.56 -8.30
N GLY A 33 11.41 -9.40 -7.30
CA GLY A 33 12.38 -9.20 -6.23
C GLY A 33 11.99 -8.17 -5.17
N LEU A 34 10.70 -7.88 -5.03
CA LEU A 34 10.16 -6.91 -4.08
C LEU A 34 9.24 -7.54 -3.05
N THR A 35 9.22 -6.94 -1.85
CA THR A 35 8.24 -7.25 -0.82
C THR A 35 7.01 -6.36 -0.96
N LEU A 36 5.89 -6.79 -0.39
CA LEU A 36 4.67 -5.98 -0.33
C LEU A 36 4.90 -4.67 0.44
N ALA A 37 5.68 -4.69 1.51
CA ALA A 37 6.03 -3.49 2.26
C ALA A 37 6.80 -2.47 1.41
N GLN A 38 7.78 -2.91 0.64
CA GLN A 38 8.53 -2.06 -0.30
C GLN A 38 7.61 -1.47 -1.38
N TRP A 39 6.73 -2.26 -1.92
CA TRP A 39 5.72 -1.80 -2.89
C TRP A 39 4.81 -0.73 -2.32
N ARG A 40 4.31 -0.92 -1.09
CA ARG A 40 3.46 0.08 -0.42
C ARG A 40 4.19 1.39 -0.20
N VAL A 41 5.45 1.35 0.20
CA VAL A 41 6.27 2.57 0.33
C VAL A 41 6.43 3.27 -1.02
N LEU A 42 6.77 2.55 -2.07
CA LEU A 42 6.87 3.13 -3.42
C LEU A 42 5.55 3.71 -3.90
N SER A 43 4.43 3.06 -3.59
CA SER A 43 3.08 3.55 -3.93
C SER A 43 2.77 4.87 -3.23
N LEU A 44 3.04 4.98 -1.93
CA LEU A 44 2.86 6.21 -1.18
C LEU A 44 3.70 7.36 -1.78
N LEU A 45 4.94 7.08 -2.12
CA LEU A 45 5.88 8.08 -2.66
C LEU A 45 5.68 8.40 -4.14
N SER A 46 4.73 7.75 -4.80
CA SER A 46 4.48 7.94 -6.24
C SER A 46 3.93 9.31 -6.60
N ASP A 47 3.42 10.05 -5.64
CA ASP A 47 2.98 11.45 -5.82
C ASP A 47 4.13 12.45 -5.97
N GLY A 48 5.38 12.02 -5.76
CA GLY A 48 6.57 12.86 -5.84
C GLY A 48 6.82 13.73 -4.61
N ALA A 49 5.94 13.69 -3.62
CA ALA A 49 6.09 14.45 -2.38
C ALA A 49 6.93 13.66 -1.34
N GLY A 50 7.48 14.40 -0.37
CA GLY A 50 8.07 13.82 0.82
C GLY A 50 7.01 13.42 1.83
N HIS A 51 7.20 12.25 2.45
CA HIS A 51 6.29 11.70 3.45
C HIS A 51 7.03 11.36 4.73
N PRO A 52 6.45 11.68 5.92
CA PRO A 52 7.05 11.29 7.20
C PRO A 52 7.10 9.77 7.35
N MET A 53 8.06 9.28 8.13
CA MET A 53 8.18 7.86 8.44
C MET A 53 6.92 7.29 9.11
N SER A 54 6.25 8.06 9.95
CA SER A 54 4.98 7.67 10.61
C SER A 54 3.86 7.41 9.62
N GLU A 55 3.73 8.26 8.60
CA GLU A 55 2.73 8.09 7.54
C GLU A 55 3.04 6.86 6.68
N ALA A 56 4.32 6.63 6.36
CA ALA A 56 4.74 5.45 5.63
C ALA A 56 4.49 4.16 6.41
N ALA A 57 4.70 4.18 7.75
CA ALA A 57 4.39 3.04 8.61
C ALA A 57 2.90 2.70 8.61
N GLU A 58 2.06 3.71 8.73
CA GLU A 58 0.60 3.57 8.68
C GLU A 58 0.14 3.04 7.32
N PHE A 59 0.62 3.64 6.23
CA PHE A 59 0.27 3.22 4.88
C PHE A 59 0.74 1.79 4.56
N ALA A 60 1.94 1.41 5.00
CA ALA A 60 2.47 0.07 4.83
C ALA A 60 1.88 -0.94 5.83
N MET A 61 1.10 -0.49 6.78
CA MET A 61 0.52 -1.31 7.87
C MET A 61 1.60 -2.06 8.66
N LEU A 62 2.68 -1.37 9.00
CA LEU A 62 3.81 -1.90 9.74
C LEU A 62 4.08 -1.09 11.02
N PRO A 63 4.57 -1.74 12.08
CA PRO A 63 5.17 -1.02 13.21
C PRO A 63 6.37 -0.18 12.76
N ALA A 64 6.61 0.93 13.44
CA ALA A 64 7.70 1.86 13.09
C ALA A 64 9.09 1.18 12.99
N PRO A 65 9.50 0.27 13.92
CA PRO A 65 10.78 -0.41 13.78
C PRO A 65 10.90 -1.28 12.54
N SER A 66 9.82 -1.95 12.15
CA SER A 66 9.78 -2.78 10.93
C SER A 66 9.87 -1.93 9.67
N LEU A 67 9.15 -0.80 9.64
CA LEU A 67 9.25 0.13 8.52
C LEU A 67 10.64 0.71 8.38
N THR A 68 11.30 1.09 9.47
CA THR A 68 12.67 1.60 9.45
C THR A 68 13.61 0.64 8.73
N LYS A 69 13.52 -0.66 9.00
CA LYS A 69 14.32 -1.68 8.31
C LYS A 69 13.99 -1.76 6.82
N VAL A 70 12.71 -1.67 6.46
CA VAL A 70 12.28 -1.64 5.05
C VAL A 70 12.87 -0.43 4.33
N VAL A 71 12.76 0.75 4.91
CA VAL A 71 13.29 1.99 4.32
C VAL A 71 14.81 1.97 4.25
N ASP A 72 15.51 1.47 5.28
CA ASP A 72 16.97 1.32 5.26
C ASP A 72 17.41 0.45 4.09
N ARG A 73 16.73 -0.66 3.85
CA ARG A 73 16.99 -1.53 2.70
C ARG A 73 16.74 -0.82 1.38
N MET A 74 15.65 -0.07 1.28
CA MET A 74 15.30 0.68 0.07
C MET A 74 16.30 1.82 -0.22
N VAL A 75 16.81 2.47 0.82
CA VAL A 75 17.89 3.45 0.68
C VAL A 75 19.16 2.78 0.14
N SER A 76 19.52 1.62 0.68
CA SER A 76 20.72 0.87 0.20
C SER A 76 20.57 0.40 -1.25
N LEU A 77 19.35 0.19 -1.72
CA LEU A 77 19.02 -0.15 -3.12
C LEU A 77 18.84 1.08 -4.01
N ASN A 78 19.02 2.27 -3.47
CA ASN A 78 18.86 3.55 -4.17
C ASN A 78 17.43 3.76 -4.75
N LEU A 79 16.43 3.25 -4.06
CA LEU A 79 15.02 3.39 -4.43
C LEU A 79 14.37 4.61 -3.79
N VAL A 80 14.79 4.94 -2.58
CA VAL A 80 14.31 6.09 -1.80
C VAL A 80 15.49 6.79 -1.13
N TYR A 81 15.26 8.03 -0.70
CA TYR A 81 16.21 8.78 0.10
C TYR A 81 15.50 9.55 1.21
N ARG A 82 16.25 9.89 2.25
CA ARG A 82 15.76 10.65 3.39
C ARG A 82 16.26 12.08 3.31
N ARG A 83 15.42 13.02 3.72
CA ARG A 83 15.81 14.43 3.94
C ARG A 83 15.12 14.98 5.18
N PRO A 84 15.77 15.90 5.92
CA PRO A 84 15.11 16.63 6.96
C PRO A 84 13.94 17.45 6.40
N ASP A 85 12.85 17.52 7.15
CA ASP A 85 11.76 18.43 6.83
C ASP A 85 12.21 19.88 7.03
N LEU A 86 12.08 20.72 6.00
CA LEU A 86 12.46 22.14 6.06
C LEU A 86 11.57 22.94 7.03
N ARG A 87 10.37 22.48 7.32
CA ARG A 87 9.42 23.09 8.25
C ARG A 87 9.62 22.66 9.69
N ASP A 88 10.05 21.42 9.90
CA ASP A 88 10.35 20.85 11.20
C ASP A 88 11.53 19.89 11.09
N ARG A 89 12.72 20.38 11.45
CA ARG A 89 13.98 19.62 11.35
C ARG A 89 14.05 18.37 12.23
N ARG A 90 13.09 18.20 13.16
CA ARG A 90 12.95 16.97 13.96
C ARG A 90 12.36 15.83 13.16
N ARG A 91 11.70 16.14 12.05
CA ARG A 91 11.07 15.15 11.16
C ARG A 91 12.01 14.84 10.01
N VAL A 92 12.01 13.56 9.65
CA VAL A 92 12.66 13.07 8.43
C VAL A 92 11.56 12.71 7.44
N LEU A 93 11.69 13.23 6.22
CA LEU A 93 10.83 12.88 5.11
C LEU A 93 11.55 11.89 4.21
N ILE A 94 10.80 10.95 3.66
CA ILE A 94 11.26 10.03 2.64
C ILE A 94 10.70 10.43 1.28
N TYR A 95 11.55 10.28 0.28
CA TYR A 95 11.26 10.61 -1.12
C TYR A 95 11.61 9.44 -2.01
N SER A 96 10.89 9.30 -3.09
CA SER A 96 11.26 8.35 -4.14
C SER A 96 12.47 8.86 -4.91
N ALA A 97 13.52 8.05 -5.02
CA ALA A 97 14.62 8.31 -5.93
C ALA A 97 14.20 8.06 -7.39
N ALA A 98 14.98 8.56 -8.34
CA ALA A 98 14.67 8.35 -9.77
C ALA A 98 14.52 6.87 -10.14
N ARG A 99 15.39 6.01 -9.57
CA ARG A 99 15.30 4.56 -9.75
C ARG A 99 14.01 3.98 -9.16
N GLY A 100 13.60 4.46 -7.99
CA GLY A 100 12.34 4.04 -7.35
C GLY A 100 11.12 4.43 -8.17
N ARG A 101 11.09 5.63 -8.72
CA ARG A 101 10.01 6.08 -9.60
C ARG A 101 9.89 5.22 -10.86
N ARG A 102 11.01 4.91 -11.50
CA ARG A 102 11.03 4.04 -12.68
C ARG A 102 10.58 2.62 -12.35
N LEU A 103 11.04 2.08 -11.24
CA LEU A 103 10.63 0.77 -10.77
C LEU A 103 9.12 0.73 -10.48
N TYR A 104 8.60 1.72 -9.78
CA TYR A 104 7.17 1.82 -9.51
C TYR A 104 6.34 1.85 -10.79
N GLN A 105 6.71 2.69 -11.75
CA GLN A 105 5.99 2.80 -13.02
C GLN A 105 6.00 1.49 -13.81
N ARG A 106 7.13 0.80 -13.84
CA ARG A 106 7.25 -0.50 -14.51
C ARG A 106 6.39 -1.57 -13.83
N LEU A 107 6.45 -1.63 -12.50
CA LEU A 107 5.68 -2.62 -11.74
C LEU A 107 4.18 -2.33 -11.73
N ALA A 108 3.76 -1.08 -11.69
CA ALA A 108 2.35 -0.72 -11.77
C ALA A 108 1.70 -1.25 -13.05
N ARG A 109 2.44 -1.28 -14.15
CA ARG A 109 1.99 -1.90 -15.40
C ARG A 109 1.99 -3.43 -15.32
N ALA A 110 3.06 -4.01 -14.81
CA ALA A 110 3.21 -5.47 -14.69
C ALA A 110 2.21 -6.09 -13.69
N LEU A 111 1.92 -5.38 -12.61
CA LEU A 111 0.98 -5.83 -11.57
C LEU A 111 -0.48 -5.58 -11.90
N GLY A 112 -0.78 -4.82 -12.95
CA GLY A 112 -2.14 -4.55 -13.40
C GLY A 112 -3.01 -5.80 -13.45
N PRO A 113 -2.59 -6.93 -14.06
CA PRO A 113 -3.34 -8.19 -14.05
C PRO A 113 -3.53 -8.80 -12.66
N ALA A 114 -2.55 -8.72 -11.76
CA ALA A 114 -2.65 -9.23 -10.39
C ALA A 114 -3.58 -8.40 -9.52
N VAL A 115 -3.58 -7.08 -9.71
CA VAL A 115 -4.49 -6.15 -9.06
C VAL A 115 -5.90 -6.23 -9.65
N ARG A 116 -6.03 -6.65 -10.90
CA ARG A 116 -7.31 -6.92 -11.57
C ARG A 116 -8.10 -8.11 -11.02
N VAL A 117 -7.68 -8.69 -9.94
CA VAL A 117 -8.55 -9.58 -9.13
C VAL A 117 -9.87 -8.88 -8.78
N LEU A 118 -9.81 -7.57 -8.65
CA LEU A 118 -10.97 -6.70 -8.54
C LEU A 118 -11.58 -6.36 -9.92
N GLY A 119 -10.88 -6.60 -11.01
CA GLY A 119 -11.27 -6.28 -12.37
C GLY A 119 -11.99 -7.39 -13.11
N ASP A 120 -11.96 -8.63 -12.59
CA ASP A 120 -12.90 -9.70 -12.94
C ASP A 120 -14.29 -9.48 -12.31
N MET A 121 -14.41 -8.48 -11.44
CA MET A 121 -15.67 -7.84 -11.16
C MET A 121 -16.06 -7.07 -12.42
N ALA A 122 -16.97 -7.63 -13.17
CA ALA A 122 -17.25 -7.41 -14.58
C ALA A 122 -17.61 -5.98 -15.03
N ASP A 123 -17.52 -4.98 -14.14
CA ASP A 123 -17.87 -3.61 -14.45
C ASP A 123 -17.03 -2.63 -13.61
N GLY A 124 -16.45 -1.60 -14.26
CA GLY A 124 -15.74 -0.52 -13.57
C GLY A 124 -16.58 0.22 -12.53
N GLN A 125 -17.89 0.13 -12.59
CA GLN A 125 -18.82 0.64 -11.58
C GLN A 125 -18.73 -0.13 -10.27
N ASP A 126 -18.59 -1.45 -10.31
CA ASP A 126 -18.48 -2.30 -9.10
C ASP A 126 -17.20 -1.99 -8.33
N ALA A 127 -16.08 -1.81 -9.03
CA ALA A 127 -14.82 -1.43 -8.42
C ALA A 127 -14.89 -0.05 -7.74
N ALA A 128 -15.52 0.93 -8.40
CA ALA A 128 -15.72 2.27 -7.86
C ALA A 128 -16.68 2.24 -6.65
N GLN A 129 -17.73 1.43 -6.69
CA GLN A 129 -18.68 1.27 -5.59
C GLN A 129 -17.98 0.60 -4.39
N LEU A 130 -17.21 -0.46 -4.61
CA LEU A 130 -16.46 -1.13 -3.56
C LEU A 130 -15.47 -0.16 -2.89
N ALA A 131 -14.72 0.62 -3.68
CA ALA A 131 -13.80 1.62 -3.16
C ALA A 131 -14.50 2.64 -2.25
N ARG A 132 -15.66 3.15 -2.67
CA ARG A 132 -16.46 4.07 -1.84
C ARG A 132 -16.92 3.44 -0.53
N LEU A 133 -17.37 2.18 -0.56
CA LEU A 133 -17.82 1.47 0.64
C LEU A 133 -16.66 1.22 1.61
N LEU A 134 -15.49 0.83 1.11
CA LEU A 134 -14.29 0.63 1.91
C LEU A 134 -13.83 1.94 2.55
N LEU A 135 -13.80 3.05 1.80
CA LEU A 135 -13.45 4.36 2.33
C LEU A 135 -14.39 4.80 3.46
N ARG A 136 -15.69 4.56 3.31
CA ARG A 136 -16.66 4.85 4.37
C ARG A 136 -16.42 4.06 5.65
N ILE A 137 -15.92 2.84 5.56
CA ILE A 137 -15.53 2.03 6.72
C ILE A 137 -14.30 2.64 7.40
N LEU A 138 -13.31 3.06 6.60
CA LEU A 138 -12.04 3.60 7.10
C LEU A 138 -12.16 5.02 7.69
N GLU A 139 -13.10 5.82 7.20
CA GLU A 139 -13.35 7.21 7.65
C GLU A 139 -14.20 7.30 8.93
N ARG A 140 -14.83 6.22 9.34
CA ARG A 140 -15.60 6.23 10.61
C ARG A 140 -14.64 6.22 11.79
N PRO A 141 -14.67 7.24 12.66
CA PRO A 141 -13.91 7.21 13.90
C PRO A 141 -14.34 6.03 14.76
N GLN A 142 -13.37 5.34 15.32
CA GLN A 142 -13.58 4.28 16.32
C GLN A 142 -14.09 4.87 17.63
#